data_1bd767318e73077b2bbb63ce6b859b02
#
_entry.id   1bd767318e73077b2bbb63ce6b859b02
#
_cell.length_a   1.000
_cell.length_b   1.000
_cell.length_c   1.000
_cell.angle_alpha   90.00
_cell.angle_beta   90.00
_cell.angle_gamma   90.00
#
_symmetry.space_group_name_H-M   'P 1'
#
loop_
_entity.id
_entity.type
_entity.pdbx_description
1 polymer ?
#
loop_
_entity_poly.entity_id
_entity_poly.type
_entity_poly.pdbx_seq_one_letter_code
_entity_poly.pdbx_strand_id
1 'polypeptide(L)'
;MNCPTFSPCQDEARAHQRASDAAPTCGESLITLLERYGVDHVFGIPGVHTIELYRGLAASSIRHITPRHEQGAGFMADGYARVTGKPGVCLIITGPGMTNIATAMAQAYADSIPMLVISSVNARRELGSGDGRLHELPSQRAIFAGLTAFSHTLLDAADLPQVLARAFAVFSSARPRPVHIEIPLDVIVSPAEAPANALITTAARPAPDAAAIAAAAGLLARAKRPLILAGGGAMDAAEPLRALAERLQAPVALTINAKGLLPCGHPLLLGSTQSLPQTRELVRDADVVLAIGTELGETDYDTVFDGGFAIDGHLIRIDIDTGQLMRNFRPGTAIVGDAKAALSGLAAALGSSPADASAVWGAARVAGARAKIEAGYDAPTRTQAALIETLAAVLPGVIIAGDSTSPTYVGNLTYDAASPRTWFNSSTGYGTLGYGLPAAIGAKLAAPHRPVVCLIGDGGLQFTLPELASAVQAGAPVIVVVWNNAGYGEIRKYMTAHDITPVGVDPYTPDFITLAHGFGCLAHTVDDPASLAAALRQATVAQRPTVIEIRETDWFAKAGA
;
A
#
# COMPACT_ATOMS: atom_id res chain seq x y z
N MET A 1 -25.47 64.41 12.21
CA MET A 1 -24.92 63.42 11.26
C MET A 1 -25.23 62.04 11.80
N ASN A 2 -26.28 61.40 11.25
CA ASN A 2 -26.71 60.07 11.70
C ASN A 2 -25.89 59.00 10.95
N CYS A 3 -25.16 58.20 11.69
CA CYS A 3 -24.49 57.01 11.18
C CYS A 3 -25.52 55.88 11.06
N PRO A 4 -25.72 55.23 9.92
CA PRO A 4 -26.64 54.09 9.84
C PRO A 4 -26.00 52.88 10.50
N THR A 5 -26.69 52.29 11.49
CA THR A 5 -26.35 51.01 12.10
C THR A 5 -26.61 49.90 11.09
N PHE A 6 -25.54 49.33 10.54
CA PHE A 6 -25.61 48.06 9.80
C PHE A 6 -25.93 46.91 10.77
N SER A 7 -27.01 46.21 10.51
CA SER A 7 -27.40 44.99 11.23
C SER A 7 -26.93 43.77 10.46
N PRO A 8 -25.84 43.09 10.90
CA PRO A 8 -25.26 41.96 10.15
C PRO A 8 -26.15 40.70 10.12
N CYS A 9 -27.08 40.56 11.05
CA CYS A 9 -27.80 39.30 11.30
C CYS A 9 -28.90 38.95 10.27
N GLN A 10 -29.41 39.90 9.50
CA GLN A 10 -30.48 39.62 8.50
C GLN A 10 -29.95 39.27 7.14
N ASP A 11 -28.78 39.76 6.76
CA ASP A 11 -28.17 39.43 5.46
C ASP A 11 -27.50 38.06 5.49
N GLU A 12 -26.91 37.64 6.63
CA GLU A 12 -26.38 36.30 6.82
C GLU A 12 -27.48 35.23 6.82
N ALA A 13 -28.64 35.49 7.46
CA ALA A 13 -29.78 34.58 7.44
C ALA A 13 -30.41 34.45 6.05
N ARG A 14 -30.47 35.55 5.27
CA ARG A 14 -30.94 35.54 3.87
C ARG A 14 -29.94 34.90 2.91
N ALA A 15 -28.65 35.01 3.17
CA ALA A 15 -27.60 34.31 2.41
C ALA A 15 -27.68 32.81 2.67
N HIS A 16 -27.88 32.38 3.93
CA HIS A 16 -28.07 30.97 4.28
C HIS A 16 -29.36 30.37 3.71
N GLN A 17 -30.45 31.15 3.68
CA GLN A 17 -31.72 30.66 3.16
C GLN A 17 -31.74 30.59 1.63
N ARG A 18 -31.02 31.46 0.92
CA ARG A 18 -30.81 31.38 -0.54
C ARG A 18 -29.90 30.22 -0.94
N ALA A 19 -28.96 29.83 -0.07
CA ALA A 19 -28.10 28.67 -0.28
C ALA A 19 -28.85 27.33 -0.11
N SER A 20 -29.93 27.27 0.67
CA SER A 20 -30.73 26.04 0.89
C SER A 20 -31.69 25.69 -0.25
N ASP A 21 -32.04 26.65 -1.13
CA ASP A 21 -32.98 26.44 -2.23
C ASP A 21 -32.30 26.24 -3.60
N ALA A 22 -30.98 26.35 -3.68
CA ALA A 22 -30.24 26.12 -4.91
C ALA A 22 -29.89 24.64 -5.04
N ALA A 23 -29.97 24.08 -6.25
CA ALA A 23 -29.49 22.72 -6.52
C ALA A 23 -28.00 22.62 -6.13
N PRO A 24 -27.56 21.47 -5.55
CA PRO A 24 -26.18 21.28 -5.15
C PRO A 24 -25.23 21.42 -6.34
N THR A 25 -24.03 21.89 -6.10
CA THR A 25 -22.98 21.96 -7.12
C THR A 25 -22.42 20.58 -7.42
N CYS A 26 -21.71 20.46 -8.55
CA CYS A 26 -20.99 19.23 -8.90
C CYS A 26 -20.01 18.82 -7.78
N GLY A 27 -19.32 19.78 -7.14
CA GLY A 27 -18.44 19.53 -6.01
C GLY A 27 -19.16 18.97 -4.79
N GLU A 28 -20.34 19.49 -4.43
CA GLU A 28 -21.17 18.98 -3.33
C GLU A 28 -21.72 17.58 -3.63
N SER A 29 -22.20 17.37 -4.86
CA SER A 29 -22.71 16.08 -5.32
C SER A 29 -21.62 15.01 -5.35
N LEU A 30 -20.37 15.38 -5.68
CA LEU A 30 -19.22 14.49 -5.59
C LEU A 30 -19.05 13.96 -4.16
N ILE A 31 -19.04 14.82 -3.16
CA ILE A 31 -18.87 14.40 -1.77
C ILE A 31 -20.01 13.48 -1.33
N THR A 32 -21.24 13.80 -1.67
CA THR A 32 -22.40 12.94 -1.41
C THR A 32 -22.26 11.55 -2.04
N LEU A 33 -21.76 11.48 -3.27
CA LEU A 33 -21.52 10.20 -3.94
C LEU A 33 -20.37 9.42 -3.29
N LEU A 34 -19.29 10.08 -2.89
CA LEU A 34 -18.17 9.44 -2.19
C LEU A 34 -18.63 8.81 -0.86
N GLU A 35 -19.46 9.50 -0.06
CA GLU A 35 -20.08 8.92 1.14
C GLU A 35 -20.89 7.65 0.83
N ARG A 36 -21.67 7.68 -0.24
CA ARG A 36 -22.46 6.51 -0.67
C ARG A 36 -21.58 5.33 -1.11
N TYR A 37 -20.39 5.60 -1.66
CA TYR A 37 -19.39 4.56 -1.96
C TYR A 37 -18.65 4.07 -0.70
N GLY A 38 -18.99 4.60 0.48
CA GLY A 38 -18.39 4.19 1.75
C GLY A 38 -16.99 4.78 2.00
N VAL A 39 -16.70 5.92 1.37
CA VAL A 39 -15.51 6.72 1.66
C VAL A 39 -15.73 7.43 2.99
N ASP A 40 -14.82 7.22 3.93
CA ASP A 40 -14.87 7.80 5.28
C ASP A 40 -13.69 8.74 5.57
N HIS A 41 -12.64 8.72 4.73
CA HIS A 41 -11.49 9.60 4.82
C HIS A 41 -11.10 10.14 3.44
N VAL A 42 -10.70 11.43 3.41
CA VAL A 42 -10.05 12.05 2.24
C VAL A 42 -8.78 12.75 2.68
N PHE A 43 -7.77 12.70 1.81
CA PHE A 43 -6.45 13.28 2.04
C PHE A 43 -6.20 14.40 1.03
N GLY A 44 -5.79 15.58 1.50
CA GLY A 44 -5.51 16.68 0.55
C GLY A 44 -5.25 18.01 1.23
N ILE A 45 -4.78 18.96 0.43
CA ILE A 45 -4.53 20.34 0.84
C ILE A 45 -5.51 21.25 0.09
N PRO A 46 -6.33 22.07 0.80
CA PRO A 46 -7.22 22.99 0.15
C PRO A 46 -6.45 24.10 -0.59
N GLY A 47 -6.93 24.48 -1.76
CA GLY A 47 -6.41 25.59 -2.54
C GLY A 47 -7.50 26.25 -3.37
N VAL A 48 -7.22 27.43 -3.94
CA VAL A 48 -8.23 28.25 -4.64
C VAL A 48 -9.02 27.50 -5.73
N HIS A 49 -8.40 26.53 -6.37
CA HIS A 49 -9.04 25.72 -7.41
C HIS A 49 -9.82 24.52 -6.87
N THR A 50 -9.70 24.18 -5.57
CA THR A 50 -10.36 23.01 -4.96
C THR A 50 -11.42 23.38 -3.92
N ILE A 51 -11.65 24.67 -3.62
CA ILE A 51 -12.58 25.09 -2.55
C ILE A 51 -13.99 24.52 -2.73
N GLU A 52 -14.46 24.35 -3.97
CA GLU A 52 -15.77 23.76 -4.24
C GLU A 52 -15.82 22.25 -3.94
N LEU A 53 -14.69 21.52 -4.04
CA LEU A 53 -14.60 20.15 -3.54
C LEU A 53 -14.76 20.08 -2.01
N TYR A 54 -14.34 21.14 -1.30
CA TYR A 54 -14.44 21.22 0.16
C TYR A 54 -15.79 21.72 0.65
N ARG A 55 -16.61 22.34 -0.21
CA ARG A 55 -17.94 22.84 0.17
C ARG A 55 -18.82 21.73 0.74
N GLY A 56 -18.88 20.57 0.10
CA GLY A 56 -19.66 19.43 0.56
C GLY A 56 -19.09 18.74 1.80
N LEU A 57 -17.77 18.84 2.05
CA LEU A 57 -17.13 18.17 3.18
C LEU A 57 -17.62 18.66 4.54
N ALA A 58 -17.92 19.96 4.66
CA ALA A 58 -18.35 20.56 5.92
C ALA A 58 -19.68 19.96 6.46
N ALA A 59 -20.53 19.45 5.56
CA ALA A 59 -21.81 18.82 5.88
C ALA A 59 -21.76 17.28 5.83
N SER A 60 -20.61 16.71 5.49
CA SER A 60 -20.44 15.26 5.31
C SER A 60 -19.88 14.57 6.56
N SER A 61 -20.00 13.24 6.60
CA SER A 61 -19.35 12.40 7.60
C SER A 61 -17.89 12.06 7.25
N ILE A 62 -17.42 12.46 6.07
CA ILE A 62 -16.07 12.17 5.59
C ILE A 62 -15.04 13.00 6.38
N ARG A 63 -14.09 12.32 7.00
CA ARG A 63 -13.01 12.96 7.73
C ARG A 63 -11.92 13.44 6.77
N HIS A 64 -11.66 14.74 6.78
CA HIS A 64 -10.56 15.33 6.01
C HIS A 64 -9.25 15.28 6.80
N ILE A 65 -8.17 14.83 6.15
CA ILE A 65 -6.82 14.80 6.69
C ILE A 65 -5.93 15.71 5.86
N THR A 66 -5.29 16.67 6.52
CA THR A 66 -4.41 17.66 5.87
C THR A 66 -2.95 17.21 5.99
N PRO A 67 -2.32 16.73 4.90
CA PRO A 67 -0.88 16.49 4.85
C PRO A 67 -0.10 17.80 4.79
N ARG A 68 1.22 17.72 4.77
CA ARG A 68 2.11 18.87 4.54
C ARG A 68 2.63 18.94 3.11
N HIS A 69 2.41 17.86 2.36
CA HIS A 69 2.74 17.73 0.94
C HIS A 69 1.79 16.76 0.27
N GLU A 70 1.46 16.93 -1.01
CA GLU A 70 0.50 16.05 -1.70
C GLU A 70 1.06 14.62 -1.92
N GLN A 71 2.37 14.47 -1.97
CA GLN A 71 3.00 13.14 -1.93
C GLN A 71 2.64 12.42 -0.61
N GLY A 72 2.67 13.14 0.51
CA GLY A 72 2.20 12.64 1.81
C GLY A 72 0.73 12.24 1.78
N ALA A 73 -0.15 13.04 1.12
CA ALA A 73 -1.56 12.69 0.92
C ALA A 73 -1.70 11.34 0.22
N GLY A 74 -0.99 11.14 -0.88
CA GLY A 74 -1.02 9.90 -1.66
C GLY A 74 -0.49 8.69 -0.87
N PHE A 75 0.60 8.84 -0.12
CA PHE A 75 1.11 7.76 0.73
C PHE A 75 0.20 7.45 1.93
N MET A 76 -0.47 8.45 2.53
CA MET A 76 -1.52 8.21 3.54
C MET A 76 -2.68 7.42 2.94
N ALA A 77 -3.13 7.79 1.73
CA ALA A 77 -4.17 7.07 1.01
C ALA A 77 -3.76 5.63 0.67
N ASP A 78 -2.50 5.39 0.29
CA ASP A 78 -1.93 4.05 0.05
C ASP A 78 -1.95 3.21 1.33
N GLY A 79 -1.39 3.70 2.44
CA GLY A 79 -1.37 3.00 3.73
C GLY A 79 -2.79 2.69 4.24
N TYR A 80 -3.73 3.63 4.09
CA TYR A 80 -5.14 3.42 4.39
C TYR A 80 -5.74 2.29 3.55
N ALA A 81 -5.50 2.30 2.25
CA ALA A 81 -6.02 1.30 1.32
C ALA A 81 -5.45 -0.10 1.60
N ARG A 82 -4.15 -0.21 1.92
CA ARG A 82 -3.52 -1.49 2.25
C ARG A 82 -4.15 -2.14 3.48
N VAL A 83 -4.49 -1.35 4.50
CA VAL A 83 -5.07 -1.87 5.74
C VAL A 83 -6.55 -2.19 5.58
N THR A 84 -7.33 -1.31 4.93
CA THR A 84 -8.79 -1.47 4.80
C THR A 84 -9.22 -2.35 3.64
N GLY A 85 -8.42 -2.42 2.58
CA GLY A 85 -8.84 -2.96 1.27
C GLY A 85 -9.78 -2.05 0.49
N LYS A 86 -10.13 -0.86 1.01
CA LYS A 86 -10.92 0.17 0.33
C LYS A 86 -10.00 1.13 -0.43
N PRO A 87 -10.48 1.84 -1.47
CA PRO A 87 -9.66 2.86 -2.12
C PRO A 87 -9.35 4.02 -1.17
N GLY A 88 -8.07 4.44 -1.15
CA GLY A 88 -7.69 5.72 -0.57
C GLY A 88 -8.09 6.86 -1.49
N VAL A 89 -8.67 7.95 -0.95
CA VAL A 89 -9.20 9.06 -1.75
C VAL A 89 -8.44 10.34 -1.47
N CYS A 90 -7.93 10.98 -2.53
CA CYS A 90 -7.21 12.25 -2.44
C CYS A 90 -7.96 13.37 -3.16
N LEU A 91 -8.05 14.55 -2.53
CA LEU A 91 -8.55 15.79 -3.14
C LEU A 91 -7.37 16.73 -3.37
N ILE A 92 -6.97 16.94 -4.63
CA ILE A 92 -5.69 17.55 -4.99
C ILE A 92 -5.90 18.79 -5.87
N ILE A 93 -5.14 19.83 -5.58
CA ILE A 93 -5.14 21.03 -6.43
C ILE A 93 -4.46 20.76 -7.78
N THR A 94 -4.97 21.39 -8.84
CA THR A 94 -4.36 21.33 -10.19
C THR A 94 -2.93 21.85 -10.20
N GLY A 95 -2.17 21.47 -11.20
CA GLY A 95 -0.78 21.93 -11.42
C GLY A 95 0.17 21.36 -10.37
N PRO A 96 0.73 22.18 -9.45
CA PRO A 96 1.78 21.75 -8.52
C PRO A 96 1.31 20.61 -7.60
N GLY A 97 0.08 20.62 -7.11
CA GLY A 97 -0.42 19.53 -6.26
C GLY A 97 -0.46 18.20 -7.00
N MET A 98 -0.94 18.21 -8.25
CA MET A 98 -0.97 17.00 -9.07
C MET A 98 0.45 16.49 -9.38
N THR A 99 1.39 17.36 -9.74
CA THR A 99 2.78 16.92 -9.97
C THR A 99 3.44 16.39 -8.68
N ASN A 100 3.11 16.95 -7.52
CA ASN A 100 3.59 16.50 -6.22
C ASN A 100 3.10 15.09 -5.85
N ILE A 101 1.85 14.72 -6.17
CA ILE A 101 1.30 13.39 -5.83
C ILE A 101 1.78 12.27 -6.77
N ALA A 102 2.41 12.60 -7.90
CA ALA A 102 2.79 11.65 -8.95
C ALA A 102 3.57 10.44 -8.43
N THR A 103 4.56 10.65 -7.56
CA THR A 103 5.36 9.58 -6.96
C THR A 103 4.49 8.59 -6.17
N ALA A 104 3.55 9.10 -5.38
CA ALA A 104 2.65 8.25 -4.60
C ALA A 104 1.67 7.46 -5.50
N MET A 105 1.18 8.07 -6.58
CA MET A 105 0.38 7.37 -7.58
C MET A 105 1.18 6.27 -8.28
N ALA A 106 2.45 6.52 -8.60
CA ALA A 106 3.33 5.54 -9.23
C ALA A 106 3.61 4.34 -8.29
N GLN A 107 3.85 4.60 -6.99
CA GLN A 107 3.99 3.53 -5.99
C GLN A 107 2.71 2.70 -5.88
N ALA A 108 1.55 3.33 -5.79
CA ALA A 108 0.25 2.64 -5.74
C ALA A 108 -0.02 1.86 -7.04
N TYR A 109 0.39 2.39 -8.20
CA TYR A 109 0.30 1.70 -9.48
C TYR A 109 1.16 0.44 -9.50
N ALA A 110 2.44 0.54 -9.10
CA ALA A 110 3.35 -0.59 -9.08
C ALA A 110 2.82 -1.71 -8.16
N ASP A 111 2.33 -1.39 -6.97
CA ASP A 111 1.86 -2.36 -5.98
C ASP A 111 0.38 -2.76 -6.12
N SER A 112 -0.32 -2.26 -7.14
CA SER A 112 -1.75 -2.58 -7.36
C SER A 112 -2.65 -2.15 -6.20
N ILE A 113 -2.44 -0.93 -5.67
CA ILE A 113 -3.21 -0.36 -4.58
C ILE A 113 -4.33 0.53 -5.14
N PRO A 114 -5.58 0.36 -4.70
CA PRO A 114 -6.69 1.19 -5.14
C PRO A 114 -6.55 2.61 -4.59
N MET A 115 -6.49 3.60 -5.48
CA MET A 115 -6.36 5.01 -5.12
C MET A 115 -7.21 5.85 -6.07
N LEU A 116 -8.06 6.70 -5.52
CA LEU A 116 -8.85 7.67 -6.28
C LEU A 116 -8.29 9.07 -6.06
N VAL A 117 -7.74 9.66 -7.11
CA VAL A 117 -7.25 11.04 -7.08
C VAL A 117 -8.23 11.91 -7.84
N ILE A 118 -8.85 12.83 -7.12
CA ILE A 118 -9.76 13.82 -7.68
C ILE A 118 -9.06 15.16 -7.63
N SER A 119 -8.98 15.83 -8.78
CA SER A 119 -8.37 17.14 -8.87
C SER A 119 -9.28 18.13 -9.55
N SER A 120 -9.01 19.41 -9.38
CA SER A 120 -9.50 20.45 -10.27
C SER A 120 -8.61 20.56 -11.51
N VAL A 121 -9.06 21.32 -12.51
CA VAL A 121 -8.29 21.78 -13.67
C VAL A 121 -8.88 23.11 -14.15
N ASN A 122 -8.11 23.92 -14.89
CA ASN A 122 -8.60 25.19 -15.44
C ASN A 122 -9.93 25.00 -16.20
N ALA A 123 -10.72 26.07 -16.35
CA ALA A 123 -12.04 26.00 -16.99
C ALA A 123 -11.96 25.40 -18.41
N ARG A 124 -13.01 24.72 -18.86
CA ARG A 124 -13.06 24.00 -20.16
C ARG A 124 -12.51 24.80 -21.33
N ARG A 125 -12.85 26.08 -21.43
CA ARG A 125 -12.40 27.00 -22.50
C ARG A 125 -10.90 27.35 -22.41
N GLU A 126 -10.26 27.06 -21.26
CA GLU A 126 -8.88 27.42 -20.94
C GLU A 126 -7.94 26.20 -20.98
N LEU A 127 -8.49 25.00 -21.19
CA LEU A 127 -7.70 23.78 -21.23
C LEU A 127 -6.68 23.80 -22.37
N GLY A 128 -5.40 23.78 -22.02
CA GLY A 128 -4.29 23.75 -22.98
C GLY A 128 -4.11 25.03 -23.78
N SER A 129 -4.68 26.18 -23.34
CA SER A 129 -4.59 27.46 -24.07
C SER A 129 -3.15 28.01 -24.08
N GLY A 130 -2.38 27.76 -23.03
CA GLY A 130 -1.03 28.31 -22.89
C GLY A 130 -1.00 29.79 -22.56
N ASP A 131 -2.08 30.32 -22.00
CA ASP A 131 -2.25 31.75 -21.67
C ASP A 131 -1.59 32.16 -20.35
N GLY A 132 -0.89 31.24 -19.67
CA GLY A 132 -0.26 31.49 -18.38
C GLY A 132 -1.26 31.58 -17.22
N ARG A 133 -2.34 30.81 -17.28
CA ARG A 133 -3.33 30.71 -16.21
C ARG A 133 -2.70 30.12 -14.95
N LEU A 134 -3.21 30.51 -13.77
CA LEU A 134 -2.74 29.96 -12.52
C LEU A 134 -2.82 28.42 -12.54
N HIS A 135 -1.72 27.75 -12.19
CA HIS A 135 -1.59 26.28 -12.14
C HIS A 135 -1.85 25.57 -13.48
N GLU A 136 -1.72 26.28 -14.59
CA GLU A 136 -1.91 25.69 -15.91
C GLU A 136 -0.82 24.66 -16.24
N LEU A 137 -1.25 23.55 -16.81
CA LEU A 137 -0.40 22.54 -17.45
C LEU A 137 -0.90 22.30 -18.87
N PRO A 138 -0.03 21.99 -19.84
CA PRO A 138 -0.46 21.72 -21.21
C PRO A 138 -1.54 20.63 -21.30
N SER A 139 -1.41 19.56 -20.48
CA SER A 139 -2.43 18.53 -20.30
C SER A 139 -2.16 17.75 -19.03
N GLN A 140 -2.82 18.10 -17.93
CA GLN A 140 -2.72 17.37 -16.67
C GLN A 140 -3.15 15.91 -16.84
N ARG A 141 -4.26 15.66 -17.53
CA ARG A 141 -4.75 14.31 -17.85
C ARG A 141 -3.71 13.44 -18.54
N ALA A 142 -2.98 13.97 -19.51
CA ALA A 142 -1.98 13.22 -20.26
C ALA A 142 -0.78 12.83 -19.39
N ILE A 143 -0.36 13.69 -18.45
CA ILE A 143 0.74 13.41 -17.51
C ILE A 143 0.41 12.16 -16.67
N PHE A 144 -0.83 12.03 -16.20
CA PHE A 144 -1.23 10.95 -15.30
C PHE A 144 -1.79 9.70 -16.00
N ALA A 145 -1.96 9.74 -17.32
CA ALA A 145 -2.45 8.58 -18.09
C ALA A 145 -1.55 7.34 -17.93
N GLY A 146 -0.24 7.51 -17.80
CA GLY A 146 0.73 6.42 -17.61
C GLY A 146 0.81 5.86 -16.18
N LEU A 147 0.22 6.55 -15.20
CA LEU A 147 0.26 6.19 -13.77
C LEU A 147 -1.10 5.74 -13.23
N THR A 148 -2.09 5.53 -14.10
CA THR A 148 -3.46 5.26 -13.71
C THR A 148 -4.09 4.18 -14.59
N ALA A 149 -5.13 3.51 -14.09
CA ALA A 149 -5.99 2.68 -14.93
C ALA A 149 -6.70 3.53 -16.00
N PHE A 150 -7.12 4.73 -15.62
CA PHE A 150 -7.52 5.79 -16.53
C PHE A 150 -7.40 7.16 -15.85
N SER A 151 -7.19 8.19 -16.68
CA SER A 151 -7.26 9.60 -16.29
C SER A 151 -8.38 10.25 -17.12
N HIS A 152 -9.32 10.95 -16.47
CA HIS A 152 -10.54 11.45 -17.10
C HIS A 152 -10.80 12.90 -16.76
N THR A 153 -11.13 13.72 -17.79
CA THR A 153 -11.61 15.09 -17.61
C THR A 153 -13.13 15.08 -17.60
N LEU A 154 -13.76 15.47 -16.51
CA LEU A 154 -15.21 15.56 -16.37
C LEU A 154 -15.73 16.83 -17.08
N LEU A 155 -16.21 16.71 -18.31
CA LEU A 155 -16.65 17.86 -19.11
C LEU A 155 -18.11 18.28 -18.85
N ASP A 156 -18.92 17.39 -18.29
CA ASP A 156 -20.30 17.64 -17.90
C ASP A 156 -20.55 17.08 -16.49
N ALA A 157 -21.14 17.86 -15.61
CA ALA A 157 -21.46 17.43 -14.25
C ALA A 157 -22.46 16.25 -14.21
N ALA A 158 -23.30 16.11 -15.23
CA ALA A 158 -24.25 14.98 -15.36
C ALA A 158 -23.54 13.62 -15.50
N ASP A 159 -22.29 13.60 -15.99
CA ASP A 159 -21.50 12.38 -16.16
C ASP A 159 -20.83 11.90 -14.85
N LEU A 160 -20.83 12.72 -13.79
CA LEU A 160 -20.14 12.44 -12.53
C LEU A 160 -20.48 11.05 -11.94
N PRO A 161 -21.77 10.65 -11.82
CA PRO A 161 -22.12 9.34 -11.27
C PRO A 161 -21.53 8.19 -12.10
N GLN A 162 -21.54 8.31 -13.42
CA GLN A 162 -21.03 7.26 -14.31
C GLN A 162 -19.51 7.16 -14.25
N VAL A 163 -18.80 8.28 -14.19
CA VAL A 163 -17.32 8.29 -14.10
C VAL A 163 -16.86 7.72 -12.77
N LEU A 164 -17.54 8.04 -11.66
CA LEU A 164 -17.28 7.42 -10.35
C LEU A 164 -17.59 5.92 -10.37
N ALA A 165 -18.70 5.50 -10.95
CA ALA A 165 -19.02 4.07 -11.07
C ALA A 165 -17.92 3.29 -11.81
N ARG A 166 -17.35 3.87 -12.87
CA ARG A 166 -16.20 3.28 -13.59
C ARG A 166 -14.96 3.20 -12.71
N ALA A 167 -14.66 4.23 -11.90
CA ALA A 167 -13.53 4.22 -10.98
C ALA A 167 -13.67 3.11 -9.93
N PHE A 168 -14.83 3.00 -9.29
CA PHE A 168 -15.08 1.97 -8.29
C PHE A 168 -15.18 0.56 -8.89
N ALA A 169 -15.57 0.42 -10.16
CA ALA A 169 -15.51 -0.86 -10.86
C ALA A 169 -14.06 -1.33 -11.06
N VAL A 170 -13.11 -0.43 -11.36
CA VAL A 170 -11.68 -0.79 -11.39
C VAL A 170 -11.23 -1.35 -10.04
N PHE A 171 -11.61 -0.71 -8.93
CA PHE A 171 -11.18 -1.13 -7.59
C PHE A 171 -11.80 -2.45 -7.14
N SER A 172 -13.03 -2.74 -7.56
CA SER A 172 -13.78 -3.92 -7.10
C SER A 172 -13.62 -5.15 -7.99
N SER A 173 -13.44 -5.00 -9.31
CA SER A 173 -13.58 -6.10 -10.25
C SER A 173 -12.41 -6.29 -11.22
N ALA A 174 -11.41 -5.42 -11.17
CA ALA A 174 -10.20 -5.53 -11.98
C ALA A 174 -8.95 -5.55 -11.08
N ARG A 175 -7.77 -5.61 -11.68
CA ARG A 175 -6.52 -5.34 -10.97
C ARG A 175 -6.55 -3.89 -10.49
N PRO A 176 -6.47 -3.64 -9.16
CA PRO A 176 -6.50 -2.28 -8.65
C PRO A 176 -5.34 -1.44 -9.19
N ARG A 177 -5.65 -0.22 -9.59
CA ARG A 177 -4.68 0.80 -10.02
C ARG A 177 -5.22 2.16 -9.61
N PRO A 178 -4.40 3.19 -9.45
CA PRO A 178 -4.90 4.54 -9.28
C PRO A 178 -5.84 4.94 -10.41
N VAL A 179 -6.85 5.75 -10.09
CA VAL A 179 -7.73 6.43 -11.05
C VAL A 179 -7.64 7.92 -10.79
N HIS A 180 -7.51 8.71 -11.84
CA HIS A 180 -7.50 10.16 -11.78
C HIS A 180 -8.74 10.72 -12.49
N ILE A 181 -9.43 11.64 -11.79
CA ILE A 181 -10.56 12.41 -12.33
C ILE A 181 -10.25 13.90 -12.11
N GLU A 182 -10.13 14.66 -13.20
CA GLU A 182 -9.99 16.11 -13.11
C GLU A 182 -11.30 16.78 -13.48
N ILE A 183 -11.68 17.80 -12.71
CA ILE A 183 -12.94 18.54 -12.87
C ILE A 183 -12.61 20.00 -13.21
N PRO A 184 -13.01 20.50 -14.40
CA PRO A 184 -12.83 21.91 -14.76
C PRO A 184 -13.56 22.86 -13.81
N LEU A 185 -12.95 24.03 -13.55
CA LEU A 185 -13.48 25.02 -12.60
C LEU A 185 -14.90 25.50 -12.91
N ASP A 186 -15.27 25.56 -14.19
CA ASP A 186 -16.62 25.93 -14.61
C ASP A 186 -17.63 24.76 -14.50
N VAL A 187 -17.16 23.52 -14.45
CA VAL A 187 -17.99 22.33 -14.22
C VAL A 187 -18.21 22.08 -12.74
N ILE A 188 -17.18 22.26 -11.90
CA ILE A 188 -17.24 21.95 -10.48
C ILE A 188 -18.28 22.80 -9.72
N VAL A 189 -18.54 24.02 -10.20
CA VAL A 189 -19.56 24.94 -9.65
C VAL A 189 -20.93 24.81 -10.31
N SER A 190 -21.03 24.05 -11.41
CA SER A 190 -22.31 23.89 -12.11
C SER A 190 -23.28 23.07 -11.27
N PRO A 191 -24.61 23.32 -11.38
CA PRO A 191 -25.62 22.53 -10.71
C PRO A 191 -25.51 21.05 -11.13
N ALA A 192 -25.54 20.15 -10.16
CA ALA A 192 -25.56 18.70 -10.38
C ALA A 192 -26.33 18.04 -9.26
N GLU A 193 -27.51 17.55 -9.56
CA GLU A 193 -28.23 16.74 -8.59
C GLU A 193 -27.59 15.34 -8.52
N ALA A 194 -27.02 14.98 -7.35
CA ALA A 194 -26.79 13.59 -7.05
C ALA A 194 -28.18 12.92 -6.93
N PRO A 195 -28.58 12.02 -7.84
CA PRO A 195 -29.91 11.43 -7.77
C PRO A 195 -30.11 10.84 -6.38
N ALA A 196 -31.17 11.28 -5.67
CA ALA A 196 -31.45 10.84 -4.29
C ALA A 196 -31.49 9.30 -4.18
N ASN A 197 -31.85 8.64 -5.28
CA ASN A 197 -31.94 7.19 -5.42
C ASN A 197 -30.86 6.58 -6.34
N ALA A 198 -29.73 7.25 -6.58
CA ALA A 198 -28.65 6.66 -7.36
C ALA A 198 -28.21 5.34 -6.70
N LEU A 199 -28.56 4.24 -7.34
CA LEU A 199 -28.07 2.92 -6.94
C LEU A 199 -26.56 2.91 -7.07
N ILE A 200 -25.87 2.77 -5.95
CA ILE A 200 -24.42 2.49 -5.96
C ILE A 200 -24.29 1.01 -6.33
N THR A 201 -23.89 0.77 -7.58
CA THR A 201 -23.62 -0.58 -8.04
C THR A 201 -22.11 -0.80 -8.04
N THR A 202 -21.64 -1.76 -7.26
CA THR A 202 -20.28 -2.26 -7.34
C THR A 202 -20.24 -3.50 -8.21
N ALA A 203 -19.30 -3.53 -9.17
CA ALA A 203 -19.12 -4.73 -9.99
C ALA A 203 -18.58 -5.89 -9.12
N ALA A 204 -19.13 -7.08 -9.31
CA ALA A 204 -18.61 -8.29 -8.66
C ALA A 204 -17.24 -8.66 -9.25
N ARG A 205 -16.39 -9.29 -8.44
CA ARG A 205 -15.13 -9.86 -8.93
C ARG A 205 -15.38 -10.97 -9.96
N PRO A 206 -14.53 -11.12 -10.98
CA PRO A 206 -14.73 -12.12 -12.03
C PRO A 206 -14.58 -13.54 -11.46
N ALA A 207 -15.59 -14.38 -11.70
CA ALA A 207 -15.49 -15.80 -11.38
C ALA A 207 -14.59 -16.51 -12.41
N PRO A 208 -13.74 -17.45 -11.96
CA PRO A 208 -12.91 -18.23 -12.88
C PRO A 208 -13.76 -19.22 -13.68
N ASP A 209 -13.28 -19.61 -14.87
CA ASP A 209 -13.91 -20.65 -15.68
C ASP A 209 -13.91 -22.00 -14.97
N ALA A 210 -15.07 -22.65 -14.89
CA ALA A 210 -15.25 -23.89 -14.15
C ALA A 210 -14.48 -25.07 -14.76
N ALA A 211 -14.34 -25.14 -16.09
CA ALA A 211 -13.60 -26.20 -16.76
C ALA A 211 -12.08 -26.02 -16.53
N ALA A 212 -11.60 -24.79 -16.55
CA ALA A 212 -10.21 -24.48 -16.21
C ALA A 212 -9.87 -24.82 -14.74
N ILE A 213 -10.78 -24.54 -13.80
CA ILE A 213 -10.66 -24.94 -12.39
C ILE A 213 -10.62 -26.47 -12.26
N ALA A 214 -11.52 -27.19 -12.94
CA ALA A 214 -11.54 -28.66 -12.92
C ALA A 214 -10.24 -29.27 -13.48
N ALA A 215 -9.73 -28.73 -14.57
CA ALA A 215 -8.47 -29.16 -15.16
C ALA A 215 -7.28 -28.92 -14.20
N ALA A 216 -7.19 -27.74 -13.59
CA ALA A 216 -6.18 -27.40 -12.61
C ALA A 216 -6.25 -28.30 -11.36
N ALA A 217 -7.47 -28.55 -10.84
CA ALA A 217 -7.69 -29.47 -9.73
C ALA A 217 -7.23 -30.90 -10.06
N GLY A 218 -7.49 -31.38 -11.30
CA GLY A 218 -7.00 -32.67 -11.76
C GLY A 218 -5.47 -32.77 -11.84
N LEU A 219 -4.77 -31.68 -12.15
CA LEU A 219 -3.29 -31.61 -12.09
C LEU A 219 -2.80 -31.65 -10.64
N LEU A 220 -3.37 -30.82 -9.78
CA LEU A 220 -3.01 -30.74 -8.36
C LEU A 220 -3.29 -32.06 -7.61
N ALA A 221 -4.39 -32.75 -7.94
CA ALA A 221 -4.73 -34.05 -7.33
C ALA A 221 -3.68 -35.15 -7.61
N ARG A 222 -2.99 -35.09 -8.76
CA ARG A 222 -1.94 -36.05 -9.15
C ARG A 222 -0.54 -35.59 -8.81
N ALA A 223 -0.38 -34.36 -8.35
CA ALA A 223 0.94 -33.80 -8.03
C ALA A 223 1.57 -34.56 -6.84
N LYS A 224 2.82 -34.94 -7.01
CA LYS A 224 3.63 -35.56 -5.95
C LYS A 224 4.40 -34.52 -5.14
N ARG A 225 4.69 -33.39 -5.75
CA ARG A 225 5.46 -32.29 -5.18
C ARG A 225 4.83 -30.94 -5.54
N PRO A 226 3.56 -30.71 -5.09
CA PRO A 226 2.90 -29.41 -5.34
C PRO A 226 3.56 -28.29 -4.51
N LEU A 227 3.62 -27.08 -5.08
CA LEU A 227 4.11 -25.87 -4.40
C LEU A 227 3.21 -24.68 -4.75
N ILE A 228 3.01 -23.76 -3.81
CA ILE A 228 2.20 -22.57 -4.00
C ILE A 228 3.08 -21.31 -3.90
N LEU A 229 2.95 -20.41 -4.89
CA LEU A 229 3.49 -19.05 -4.88
C LEU A 229 2.30 -18.08 -4.79
N ALA A 230 2.15 -17.39 -3.66
CA ALA A 230 1.04 -16.48 -3.47
C ALA A 230 1.50 -15.02 -3.35
N GLY A 231 0.84 -14.15 -4.08
CA GLY A 231 1.11 -12.71 -4.11
C GLY A 231 -0.01 -11.87 -3.51
N GLY A 232 0.18 -10.54 -3.55
CA GLY A 232 -0.74 -9.54 -3.00
C GLY A 232 -2.17 -9.63 -3.54
N GLY A 233 -2.38 -10.16 -4.75
CA GLY A 233 -3.70 -10.41 -5.31
C GLY A 233 -4.53 -11.47 -4.56
N ALA A 234 -3.89 -12.25 -3.68
CA ALA A 234 -4.57 -13.25 -2.85
C ALA A 234 -4.90 -12.78 -1.42
N MET A 235 -4.71 -11.50 -1.07
CA MET A 235 -4.83 -10.98 0.30
C MET A 235 -6.19 -11.24 0.96
N ASP A 236 -7.26 -11.34 0.19
CA ASP A 236 -8.61 -11.64 0.69
C ASP A 236 -8.93 -13.15 0.71
N ALA A 237 -7.92 -13.99 0.42
CA ALA A 237 -8.07 -15.44 0.24
C ALA A 237 -7.24 -16.28 1.24
N ALA A 238 -6.89 -15.73 2.42
CA ALA A 238 -6.02 -16.41 3.39
C ALA A 238 -6.57 -17.77 3.82
N GLU A 239 -7.85 -17.86 4.18
CA GLU A 239 -8.46 -19.10 4.63
C GLU A 239 -8.51 -20.19 3.55
N PRO A 240 -9.04 -19.94 2.31
CA PRO A 240 -9.03 -20.94 1.27
C PRO A 240 -7.61 -21.29 0.79
N LEU A 241 -6.64 -20.37 0.86
CA LEU A 241 -5.23 -20.66 0.57
C LEU A 241 -4.65 -21.65 1.59
N ARG A 242 -4.85 -21.38 2.89
CA ARG A 242 -4.40 -22.25 3.97
C ARG A 242 -5.00 -23.65 3.83
N ALA A 243 -6.31 -23.73 3.67
CA ALA A 243 -7.00 -25.02 3.53
C ALA A 243 -6.50 -25.83 2.31
N LEU A 244 -6.22 -25.15 1.18
CA LEU A 244 -5.66 -25.79 0.00
C LEU A 244 -4.22 -26.27 0.25
N ALA A 245 -3.38 -25.45 0.85
CA ALA A 245 -1.99 -25.79 1.16
C ALA A 245 -1.90 -26.99 2.11
N GLU A 246 -2.66 -26.97 3.20
CA GLU A 246 -2.73 -28.07 4.17
C GLU A 246 -3.20 -29.38 3.52
N ARG A 247 -4.22 -29.31 2.68
CA ARG A 247 -4.74 -30.46 1.96
C ARG A 247 -3.73 -31.07 1.00
N LEU A 248 -3.05 -30.22 0.22
CA LEU A 248 -2.06 -30.65 -0.76
C LEU A 248 -0.70 -30.96 -0.13
N GLN A 249 -0.49 -30.66 1.16
CA GLN A 249 0.82 -30.64 1.82
C GLN A 249 1.83 -29.82 1.01
N ALA A 250 1.37 -28.72 0.41
CA ALA A 250 2.15 -27.89 -0.49
C ALA A 250 2.92 -26.81 0.29
N PRO A 251 4.26 -26.73 0.18
CA PRO A 251 5.02 -25.56 0.62
C PRO A 251 4.46 -24.29 0.01
N VAL A 252 4.42 -23.20 0.79
CA VAL A 252 3.91 -21.90 0.36
C VAL A 252 4.99 -20.85 0.51
N ALA A 253 5.37 -20.24 -0.60
CA ALA A 253 6.19 -19.04 -0.60
C ALA A 253 5.31 -17.81 -0.91
N LEU A 254 5.50 -16.75 -0.13
CA LEU A 254 4.69 -15.52 -0.19
C LEU A 254 5.52 -14.39 -0.76
N THR A 255 4.94 -13.56 -1.64
CA THR A 255 5.57 -12.27 -1.94
C THR A 255 5.56 -11.37 -0.70
N ILE A 256 6.37 -10.32 -0.70
CA ILE A 256 6.42 -9.34 0.40
C ILE A 256 5.02 -8.80 0.70
N ASN A 257 4.28 -8.43 -0.36
CA ASN A 257 2.91 -7.94 -0.24
C ASN A 257 1.87 -9.01 0.14
N ALA A 258 2.26 -10.29 0.25
CA ALA A 258 1.39 -11.40 0.63
C ALA A 258 1.64 -11.92 2.05
N LYS A 259 2.57 -11.31 2.79
CA LYS A 259 2.89 -11.73 4.17
C LYS A 259 1.64 -11.78 5.04
N GLY A 260 1.53 -12.87 5.82
CA GLY A 260 0.40 -13.14 6.70
C GLY A 260 -0.74 -13.94 6.08
N LEU A 261 -0.68 -14.31 4.79
CA LEU A 261 -1.65 -15.23 4.18
C LEU A 261 -1.61 -16.63 4.83
N LEU A 262 -0.42 -17.10 5.19
CA LEU A 262 -0.21 -18.16 6.17
C LEU A 262 0.34 -17.52 7.45
N PRO A 263 -0.17 -17.89 8.64
CA PRO A 263 0.29 -17.30 9.88
C PRO A 263 1.73 -17.71 10.21
N CYS A 264 2.43 -16.85 10.95
CA CYS A 264 3.76 -17.16 11.48
C CYS A 264 3.76 -18.53 12.18
N GLY A 265 4.81 -19.32 11.94
CA GLY A 265 4.96 -20.67 12.50
C GLY A 265 4.16 -21.78 11.79
N HIS A 266 3.41 -21.47 10.72
CA HIS A 266 2.72 -22.52 9.96
C HIS A 266 3.73 -23.48 9.30
N PRO A 267 3.57 -24.81 9.43
CA PRO A 267 4.59 -25.78 9.00
C PRO A 267 4.86 -25.79 7.49
N LEU A 268 3.95 -25.28 6.67
CA LEU A 268 4.10 -25.19 5.22
C LEU A 268 4.60 -23.80 4.75
N LEU A 269 4.87 -22.86 5.66
CA LEU A 269 5.29 -21.50 5.31
C LEU A 269 6.80 -21.43 5.05
N LEU A 270 7.18 -21.10 3.81
CA LEU A 270 8.56 -20.79 3.44
C LEU A 270 8.96 -19.32 3.76
N GLY A 271 7.96 -18.45 3.91
CA GLY A 271 8.17 -16.99 4.01
C GLY A 271 8.30 -16.32 2.65
N SER A 272 8.89 -15.11 2.62
CA SER A 272 9.16 -14.37 1.38
C SER A 272 10.62 -14.54 0.97
N THR A 273 10.99 -15.78 0.65
CA THR A 273 12.38 -16.24 0.46
C THR A 273 12.66 -16.75 -0.97
N GLN A 274 11.82 -16.39 -1.95
CA GLN A 274 11.93 -16.87 -3.34
C GLN A 274 13.24 -16.45 -4.03
N SER A 275 13.84 -15.35 -3.58
CA SER A 275 15.16 -14.92 -4.03
C SER A 275 16.32 -15.79 -3.52
N LEU A 276 16.10 -16.64 -2.51
CA LEU A 276 17.14 -17.44 -1.88
C LEU A 276 17.28 -18.82 -2.53
N PRO A 277 18.52 -19.36 -2.62
CA PRO A 277 18.79 -20.63 -3.29
C PRO A 277 17.96 -21.81 -2.76
N GLN A 278 17.71 -21.87 -1.45
CA GLN A 278 16.98 -22.96 -0.82
C GLN A 278 15.51 -23.03 -1.25
N THR A 279 14.86 -21.87 -1.39
CA THR A 279 13.48 -21.80 -1.89
C THR A 279 13.44 -22.03 -3.40
N ARG A 280 14.40 -21.51 -4.16
CA ARG A 280 14.54 -21.77 -5.60
C ARG A 280 14.72 -23.27 -5.89
N GLU A 281 15.48 -24.00 -5.07
CA GLU A 281 15.61 -25.45 -5.17
C GLU A 281 14.25 -26.15 -5.03
N LEU A 282 13.45 -25.78 -4.02
CA LEU A 282 12.11 -26.32 -3.83
C LEU A 282 11.16 -26.02 -5.01
N VAL A 283 11.25 -24.82 -5.58
CA VAL A 283 10.43 -24.44 -6.74
C VAL A 283 10.81 -25.28 -7.97
N ARG A 284 12.10 -25.52 -8.21
CA ARG A 284 12.58 -26.39 -9.30
C ARG A 284 12.19 -27.84 -9.11
N ASP A 285 12.25 -28.34 -7.87
CA ASP A 285 11.87 -29.71 -7.51
C ASP A 285 10.36 -29.97 -7.64
N ALA A 286 9.53 -28.92 -7.61
CA ALA A 286 8.09 -29.05 -7.69
C ALA A 286 7.64 -29.55 -9.07
N ASP A 287 6.74 -30.57 -9.10
CA ASP A 287 6.15 -31.05 -10.34
C ASP A 287 4.94 -30.20 -10.80
N VAL A 288 4.25 -29.56 -9.86
CA VAL A 288 3.18 -28.58 -10.12
C VAL A 288 3.38 -27.35 -9.23
N VAL A 289 3.46 -26.19 -9.85
CA VAL A 289 3.54 -24.88 -9.16
C VAL A 289 2.23 -24.12 -9.41
N LEU A 290 1.54 -23.78 -8.32
CA LEU A 290 0.37 -22.91 -8.36
C LEU A 290 0.80 -21.48 -8.00
N ALA A 291 0.84 -20.59 -8.99
CA ALA A 291 1.08 -19.16 -8.78
C ALA A 291 -0.25 -18.40 -8.77
N ILE A 292 -0.55 -17.69 -7.69
CA ILE A 292 -1.84 -17.00 -7.50
C ILE A 292 -1.66 -15.54 -7.05
N GLY A 293 -2.21 -14.61 -7.82
CA GLY A 293 -2.19 -13.19 -7.53
C GLY A 293 -0.77 -12.62 -7.38
N THR A 294 0.20 -13.15 -8.13
CA THR A 294 1.60 -12.70 -8.13
C THR A 294 2.07 -12.38 -9.53
N GLU A 295 2.85 -11.30 -9.64
CA GLU A 295 3.46 -10.89 -10.90
C GLU A 295 4.58 -11.83 -11.35
N LEU A 296 5.18 -12.60 -10.44
CA LEU A 296 6.44 -13.31 -10.64
C LEU A 296 7.54 -12.34 -11.11
N GLY A 297 7.57 -11.16 -10.49
CA GLY A 297 8.44 -10.04 -10.86
C GLY A 297 9.77 -10.06 -10.15
N GLU A 298 10.66 -9.16 -10.57
CA GLU A 298 12.05 -9.08 -10.11
C GLU A 298 12.17 -8.94 -8.60
N THR A 299 11.43 -8.02 -7.98
CA THR A 299 11.62 -7.62 -6.59
C THR A 299 11.49 -8.79 -5.60
N ASP A 300 10.52 -9.68 -5.82
CA ASP A 300 10.30 -10.84 -4.95
C ASP A 300 11.13 -12.06 -5.36
N TYR A 301 11.45 -12.20 -6.65
CA TYR A 301 12.01 -13.42 -7.23
C TYR A 301 13.46 -13.26 -7.68
N ASP A 302 13.98 -12.02 -7.66
CA ASP A 302 15.36 -11.70 -8.04
C ASP A 302 15.74 -12.30 -9.40
N THR A 303 14.92 -12.03 -10.39
CA THR A 303 15.09 -12.60 -11.73
C THR A 303 16.14 -11.87 -12.57
N VAL A 304 16.54 -10.66 -12.16
CA VAL A 304 17.48 -9.79 -12.88
C VAL A 304 18.88 -9.81 -12.27
N PHE A 305 19.00 -9.58 -10.97
CA PHE A 305 20.33 -9.43 -10.33
C PHE A 305 21.11 -10.74 -10.28
N ASP A 306 20.45 -11.82 -9.95
CA ASP A 306 21.05 -13.16 -9.83
C ASP A 306 20.53 -14.13 -10.90
N GLY A 307 19.31 -13.89 -11.42
CA GLY A 307 18.71 -14.67 -12.51
C GLY A 307 18.43 -16.13 -12.17
N GLY A 308 18.56 -16.52 -10.91
CA GLY A 308 18.54 -17.94 -10.51
C GLY A 308 17.15 -18.56 -10.35
N PHE A 309 16.07 -17.80 -10.40
CA PHE A 309 14.72 -18.31 -10.25
C PHE A 309 14.21 -19.01 -11.51
N ALA A 310 13.76 -20.26 -11.39
CA ALA A 310 13.19 -21.05 -12.48
C ALA A 310 12.06 -21.94 -11.98
N ILE A 311 11.09 -22.22 -12.86
CA ILE A 311 9.96 -23.13 -12.64
C ILE A 311 10.06 -24.23 -13.69
N ASP A 312 10.49 -25.42 -13.30
CA ASP A 312 10.67 -26.56 -14.20
C ASP A 312 9.41 -27.43 -14.30
N GLY A 313 8.55 -27.40 -13.27
CA GLY A 313 7.29 -28.13 -13.23
C GLY A 313 6.16 -27.45 -14.01
N HIS A 314 4.99 -28.06 -14.01
CA HIS A 314 3.80 -27.50 -14.64
C HIS A 314 3.31 -26.25 -13.87
N LEU A 315 3.37 -25.09 -14.50
CA LEU A 315 2.92 -23.83 -13.89
C LEU A 315 1.42 -23.61 -14.16
N ILE A 316 0.65 -23.53 -13.07
CA ILE A 316 -0.74 -23.02 -13.06
C ILE A 316 -0.70 -21.58 -12.58
N ARG A 317 -1.22 -20.62 -13.35
CA ARG A 317 -1.34 -19.22 -12.93
C ARG A 317 -2.80 -18.82 -12.80
N ILE A 318 -3.11 -18.16 -11.69
CA ILE A 318 -4.42 -17.54 -11.43
C ILE A 318 -4.19 -16.06 -11.18
N ASP A 319 -4.80 -15.21 -11.98
CA ASP A 319 -4.75 -13.76 -11.84
C ASP A 319 -6.04 -13.13 -12.36
N ILE A 320 -6.41 -11.98 -11.81
CA ILE A 320 -7.54 -11.19 -12.26
C ILE A 320 -7.22 -10.40 -13.54
N ASP A 321 -5.92 -10.13 -13.80
CA ASP A 321 -5.41 -9.38 -14.93
C ASP A 321 -4.92 -10.34 -16.03
N THR A 322 -5.61 -10.35 -17.16
CA THR A 322 -5.27 -11.18 -18.31
C THR A 322 -3.87 -10.89 -18.88
N GLY A 323 -3.46 -9.62 -18.86
CA GLY A 323 -2.14 -9.21 -19.32
C GLY A 323 -1.02 -9.76 -18.43
N GLN A 324 -1.26 -9.80 -17.14
CA GLN A 324 -0.29 -10.28 -16.16
C GLN A 324 -0.05 -11.79 -16.24
N LEU A 325 -1.08 -12.58 -16.58
CA LEU A 325 -0.98 -14.04 -16.69
C LEU A 325 0.13 -14.51 -17.66
N MET A 326 0.44 -13.72 -18.69
CA MET A 326 1.40 -14.10 -19.73
C MET A 326 2.77 -13.44 -19.57
N ARG A 327 2.95 -12.60 -18.55
CA ARG A 327 4.23 -11.91 -18.29
C ARG A 327 5.19 -12.77 -17.47
N ASN A 328 6.47 -12.53 -17.65
CA ASN A 328 7.60 -13.15 -16.95
C ASN A 328 7.69 -14.67 -17.18
N PHE A 329 6.78 -15.46 -16.62
CA PHE A 329 6.74 -16.92 -16.77
C PHE A 329 5.46 -17.35 -17.47
N ARG A 330 5.60 -18.06 -18.61
CA ARG A 330 4.46 -18.56 -19.37
C ARG A 330 3.84 -19.78 -18.67
N PRO A 331 2.55 -19.76 -18.30
CA PRO A 331 1.91 -20.90 -17.65
C PRO A 331 1.56 -22.02 -18.64
N GLY A 332 1.56 -23.27 -18.13
CA GLY A 332 0.92 -24.40 -18.80
C GLY A 332 -0.60 -24.39 -18.65
N THR A 333 -1.11 -23.77 -17.55
CA THR A 333 -2.54 -23.57 -17.30
C THR A 333 -2.76 -22.14 -16.80
N ALA A 334 -3.55 -21.34 -17.52
CA ALA A 334 -3.87 -19.95 -17.18
C ALA A 334 -5.35 -19.81 -16.81
N ILE A 335 -5.63 -19.20 -15.67
CA ILE A 335 -6.99 -19.01 -15.17
C ILE A 335 -7.19 -17.53 -14.84
N VAL A 336 -8.11 -16.88 -15.55
CA VAL A 336 -8.53 -15.51 -15.26
C VAL A 336 -9.62 -15.55 -14.19
N GLY A 337 -9.44 -14.84 -13.08
CA GLY A 337 -10.46 -14.76 -12.05
C GLY A 337 -9.94 -14.26 -10.70
N ASP A 338 -10.88 -14.02 -9.80
CA ASP A 338 -10.59 -13.67 -8.42
C ASP A 338 -9.90 -14.82 -7.68
N ALA A 339 -8.85 -14.50 -6.94
CA ALA A 339 -8.06 -15.51 -6.23
C ALA A 339 -8.88 -16.30 -5.20
N LYS A 340 -9.77 -15.63 -4.44
CA LYS A 340 -10.60 -16.30 -3.43
C LYS A 340 -11.60 -17.24 -4.07
N ALA A 341 -12.26 -16.81 -5.15
CA ALA A 341 -13.19 -17.64 -5.90
C ALA A 341 -12.48 -18.84 -6.54
N ALA A 342 -11.28 -18.64 -7.10
CA ALA A 342 -10.50 -19.69 -7.72
C ALA A 342 -10.02 -20.75 -6.69
N LEU A 343 -9.48 -20.32 -5.55
CA LEU A 343 -9.06 -21.24 -4.48
C LEU A 343 -10.23 -22.03 -3.91
N SER A 344 -11.39 -21.39 -3.72
CA SER A 344 -12.62 -22.07 -3.28
C SER A 344 -13.09 -23.08 -4.31
N GLY A 345 -13.03 -22.74 -5.59
CA GLY A 345 -13.37 -23.63 -6.70
C GLY A 345 -12.43 -24.84 -6.79
N LEU A 346 -11.11 -24.63 -6.64
CA LEU A 346 -10.12 -25.71 -6.59
C LEU A 346 -10.37 -26.65 -5.41
N ALA A 347 -10.63 -26.10 -4.21
CA ALA A 347 -10.93 -26.90 -3.03
C ALA A 347 -12.21 -27.75 -3.23
N ALA A 348 -13.25 -27.19 -3.82
CA ALA A 348 -14.48 -27.91 -4.14
C ALA A 348 -14.24 -29.02 -5.18
N ALA A 349 -13.52 -28.72 -6.27
CA ALA A 349 -13.25 -29.68 -7.35
C ALA A 349 -12.34 -30.84 -6.91
N LEU A 350 -11.42 -30.59 -5.97
CA LEU A 350 -10.62 -31.63 -5.37
C LEU A 350 -11.44 -32.59 -4.49
N GLY A 351 -12.60 -32.21 -3.96
CA GLY A 351 -13.46 -33.03 -3.09
C GLY A 351 -12.82 -33.30 -1.71
N SER A 352 -13.08 -34.41 -1.07
CA SER A 352 -12.57 -34.78 0.26
C SER A 352 -11.39 -35.75 0.25
N SER A 353 -10.96 -36.25 -0.91
CA SER A 353 -9.86 -37.21 -1.01
C SER A 353 -8.53 -36.57 -0.61
N PRO A 354 -7.67 -37.25 0.16
CA PRO A 354 -6.30 -36.79 0.43
C PRO A 354 -5.54 -36.58 -0.89
N ALA A 355 -4.65 -35.61 -0.93
CA ALA A 355 -3.73 -35.46 -2.06
C ALA A 355 -2.70 -36.61 -2.08
N ASP A 356 -2.18 -36.87 -3.27
CA ASP A 356 -1.21 -37.95 -3.52
C ASP A 356 0.25 -37.50 -3.24
N ALA A 357 0.41 -36.43 -2.45
CA ALA A 357 1.72 -35.86 -2.14
C ALA A 357 2.62 -36.86 -1.39
N SER A 358 3.89 -36.81 -1.69
CA SER A 358 4.89 -37.62 -0.99
C SER A 358 4.93 -37.25 0.48
N ALA A 359 4.99 -38.25 1.37
CA ALA A 359 5.13 -38.06 2.82
C ALA A 359 6.41 -37.28 3.21
N VAL A 360 7.40 -37.20 2.34
CA VAL A 360 8.66 -36.46 2.54
C VAL A 360 8.57 -35.03 2.00
N TRP A 361 7.55 -34.73 1.22
CA TRP A 361 7.28 -33.37 0.73
C TRP A 361 6.56 -32.54 1.82
N GLY A 362 6.30 -31.27 1.59
CA GLY A 362 5.57 -30.42 2.54
C GLY A 362 6.41 -30.00 3.74
N ALA A 363 5.87 -30.17 4.96
CA ALA A 363 6.42 -29.59 6.19
C ALA A 363 7.90 -29.97 6.45
N ALA A 364 8.31 -31.18 6.14
CA ALA A 364 9.71 -31.63 6.35
C ALA A 364 10.68 -30.87 5.42
N ARG A 365 10.29 -30.66 4.14
CA ARG A 365 11.10 -29.89 3.18
C ARG A 365 11.14 -28.41 3.55
N VAL A 366 10.03 -27.85 4.01
CA VAL A 366 9.96 -26.47 4.51
C VAL A 366 10.90 -26.29 5.70
N ALA A 367 10.82 -27.15 6.71
CA ALA A 367 11.68 -27.07 7.88
C ALA A 367 13.16 -27.14 7.51
N GLY A 368 13.53 -28.07 6.61
CA GLY A 368 14.91 -28.20 6.12
C GLY A 368 15.41 -26.97 5.35
N ALA A 369 14.56 -26.38 4.51
CA ALA A 369 14.91 -25.17 3.77
C ALA A 369 15.06 -23.95 4.71
N ARG A 370 14.12 -23.75 5.62
CA ARG A 370 14.18 -22.66 6.61
C ARG A 370 15.41 -22.75 7.51
N ALA A 371 15.73 -23.95 8.02
CA ALA A 371 16.93 -24.14 8.84
C ALA A 371 18.23 -23.78 8.08
N LYS A 372 18.32 -24.12 6.80
CA LYS A 372 19.47 -23.72 5.96
C LYS A 372 19.52 -22.21 5.70
N ILE A 373 18.36 -21.57 5.48
CA ILE A 373 18.23 -20.11 5.28
C ILE A 373 18.70 -19.39 6.55
N GLU A 374 18.16 -19.76 7.70
CA GLU A 374 18.48 -19.15 9.00
C GLU A 374 19.96 -19.35 9.39
N ALA A 375 20.53 -20.51 9.09
CA ALA A 375 21.96 -20.77 9.29
C ALA A 375 22.85 -19.87 8.43
N GLY A 376 22.36 -19.44 7.27
CA GLY A 376 23.08 -18.57 6.33
C GLY A 376 23.06 -17.07 6.69
N TYR A 377 22.25 -16.64 7.66
CA TYR A 377 22.21 -15.24 8.04
C TYR A 377 23.51 -14.81 8.75
N ASP A 378 24.07 -13.69 8.35
CA ASP A 378 25.19 -13.04 9.03
C ASP A 378 24.77 -12.35 10.33
N ALA A 379 25.73 -11.86 11.11
CA ALA A 379 25.45 -11.19 12.37
C ALA A 379 24.60 -9.91 12.21
N PRO A 380 24.86 -9.01 11.25
CA PRO A 380 24.01 -7.86 10.99
C PRO A 380 22.56 -8.24 10.68
N THR A 381 22.33 -9.24 9.83
CA THR A 381 20.98 -9.74 9.50
C THR A 381 20.25 -10.24 10.73
N ARG A 382 20.91 -11.07 11.58
CA ARG A 382 20.31 -11.58 12.82
C ARG A 382 19.96 -10.46 13.79
N THR A 383 20.84 -9.47 13.91
CA THR A 383 20.65 -8.33 14.81
C THR A 383 19.46 -7.45 14.38
N GLN A 384 19.30 -7.22 13.08
CA GLN A 384 18.14 -6.47 12.56
C GLN A 384 16.86 -7.31 12.59
N ALA A 385 16.92 -8.63 12.39
CA ALA A 385 15.77 -9.51 12.58
C ALA A 385 15.26 -9.46 14.02
N ALA A 386 16.16 -9.50 15.01
CA ALA A 386 15.81 -9.40 16.44
C ALA A 386 15.14 -8.06 16.77
N LEU A 387 15.48 -6.94 16.08
CA LEU A 387 14.76 -5.68 16.19
C LEU A 387 13.29 -5.86 15.80
N ILE A 388 13.02 -6.45 14.63
CA ILE A 388 11.65 -6.62 14.12
C ILE A 388 10.86 -7.60 15.00
N GLU A 389 11.50 -8.67 15.47
CA GLU A 389 10.91 -9.61 16.43
C GLU A 389 10.53 -8.89 17.73
N THR A 390 11.36 -7.96 18.20
CA THR A 390 11.05 -7.13 19.38
C THR A 390 9.81 -6.28 19.16
N LEU A 391 9.68 -5.65 17.97
CA LEU A 391 8.46 -4.90 17.61
C LEU A 391 7.22 -5.80 17.69
N ALA A 392 7.26 -6.97 17.08
CA ALA A 392 6.13 -7.90 17.05
C ALA A 392 5.79 -8.48 18.43
N ALA A 393 6.79 -8.80 19.24
CA ALA A 393 6.60 -9.36 20.58
C ALA A 393 6.03 -8.34 21.59
N VAL A 394 6.46 -7.09 21.50
CA VAL A 394 6.00 -6.02 22.40
C VAL A 394 4.65 -5.44 21.97
N LEU A 395 4.35 -5.47 20.68
CA LEU A 395 3.17 -4.86 20.07
C LEU A 395 2.28 -5.92 19.40
N PRO A 396 1.52 -6.73 20.15
CA PRO A 396 0.66 -7.76 19.56
C PRO A 396 -0.28 -7.18 18.50
N GLY A 397 -0.30 -7.80 17.31
CA GLY A 397 -1.12 -7.35 16.19
C GLY A 397 -0.61 -6.06 15.52
N VAL A 398 0.65 -5.70 15.69
CA VAL A 398 1.25 -4.52 15.06
C VAL A 398 1.08 -4.51 13.54
N ILE A 399 0.86 -3.32 13.01
CA ILE A 399 0.98 -3.04 11.57
C ILE A 399 2.31 -2.31 11.37
N ILE A 400 3.16 -2.83 10.51
CA ILE A 400 4.47 -2.24 10.18
C ILE A 400 4.43 -1.71 8.75
N ALA A 401 4.55 -0.40 8.63
CA ALA A 401 4.74 0.30 7.35
C ALA A 401 6.22 0.66 7.21
N GLY A 402 6.90 0.03 6.27
CA GLY A 402 8.34 0.21 6.06
C GLY A 402 8.66 1.20 4.95
N ASP A 403 9.78 1.89 5.10
CA ASP A 403 10.46 2.60 4.03
C ASP A 403 11.58 1.74 3.44
N SER A 404 12.24 2.20 2.39
CA SER A 404 13.42 1.56 1.82
C SER A 404 14.62 1.76 2.74
N THR A 405 14.80 0.87 3.70
CA THR A 405 15.89 0.89 4.69
C THR A 405 16.31 -0.52 5.07
N SER A 406 17.54 -0.68 5.55
CA SER A 406 18.18 -1.98 5.84
C SER A 406 17.31 -2.91 6.71
N PRO A 407 16.74 -2.49 7.86
CA PRO A 407 15.88 -3.39 8.64
C PRO A 407 14.60 -3.81 7.89
N THR A 408 14.07 -2.97 7.00
CA THR A 408 12.92 -3.35 6.18
C THR A 408 13.29 -4.46 5.18
N TYR A 409 14.45 -4.36 4.55
CA TYR A 409 14.94 -5.42 3.63
C TYR A 409 15.17 -6.73 4.37
N VAL A 410 15.77 -6.67 5.56
CA VAL A 410 15.92 -7.86 6.42
C VAL A 410 14.55 -8.42 6.79
N GLY A 411 13.59 -7.59 7.20
CA GLY A 411 12.24 -8.02 7.54
C GLY A 411 11.45 -8.59 6.36
N ASN A 412 11.73 -8.14 5.13
CA ASN A 412 11.16 -8.76 3.95
C ASN A 412 11.53 -10.24 3.85
N LEU A 413 12.74 -10.62 4.27
CA LEU A 413 13.23 -12.01 4.26
C LEU A 413 12.88 -12.79 5.53
N THR A 414 13.04 -12.17 6.70
CA THR A 414 13.07 -12.87 7.99
C THR A 414 11.75 -12.83 8.75
N TYR A 415 10.92 -11.81 8.55
CA TYR A 415 9.71 -11.62 9.34
C TYR A 415 8.49 -12.30 8.70
N ASP A 416 7.83 -13.15 9.45
CA ASP A 416 6.55 -13.75 9.10
C ASP A 416 5.42 -13.02 9.83
N ALA A 417 4.60 -12.26 9.08
CA ALA A 417 3.49 -11.52 9.65
C ALA A 417 2.41 -12.44 10.22
N ALA A 418 1.81 -12.06 11.34
CA ALA A 418 0.79 -12.86 12.02
C ALA A 418 -0.56 -12.90 11.26
N SER A 419 -0.83 -11.89 10.45
CA SER A 419 -2.08 -11.78 9.67
C SER A 419 -1.87 -10.94 8.40
N PRO A 420 -2.73 -11.09 7.37
CA PRO A 420 -2.68 -10.25 6.19
C PRO A 420 -2.77 -8.76 6.50
N ARG A 421 -2.20 -7.91 5.62
CA ARG A 421 -2.28 -6.44 5.69
C ARG A 421 -1.58 -5.81 6.90
N THR A 422 -0.59 -6.51 7.49
CA THR A 422 0.16 -6.03 8.67
C THR A 422 1.63 -5.78 8.42
N TRP A 423 2.14 -6.11 7.23
CA TRP A 423 3.47 -5.79 6.77
C TRP A 423 3.39 -5.29 5.33
N PHE A 424 3.86 -4.08 5.10
CA PHE A 424 3.99 -3.52 3.77
C PHE A 424 5.04 -2.40 3.77
N ASN A 425 5.65 -2.14 2.63
CA ASN A 425 6.70 -1.14 2.50
C ASN A 425 6.86 -0.68 1.05
N SER A 426 7.68 0.35 0.85
CA SER A 426 7.94 0.91 -0.48
C SER A 426 8.95 0.15 -1.32
N SER A 427 9.70 -0.80 -0.74
CA SER A 427 10.76 -1.51 -1.46
C SER A 427 10.24 -2.57 -2.45
N THR A 428 8.92 -2.68 -2.58
CA THR A 428 8.23 -3.56 -3.52
C THR A 428 7.87 -2.79 -4.79
N GLY A 429 8.44 -3.14 -5.91
CA GLY A 429 8.09 -2.61 -7.22
C GLY A 429 8.68 -1.24 -7.55
N TYR A 430 8.18 -0.14 -6.97
CA TYR A 430 8.60 1.22 -7.32
C TYR A 430 9.80 1.74 -6.51
N GLY A 431 9.89 1.41 -5.23
CA GLY A 431 11.07 1.66 -4.42
C GLY A 431 11.26 3.11 -3.96
N THR A 432 10.19 3.86 -3.75
CA THR A 432 10.30 5.28 -3.33
C THR A 432 10.78 5.44 -1.89
N LEU A 433 11.50 6.52 -1.61
CA LEU A 433 11.83 6.98 -0.26
C LEU A 433 10.74 7.91 0.28
N GLY A 434 10.66 8.02 1.62
CA GLY A 434 9.70 8.89 2.30
C GLY A 434 8.28 8.32 2.41
N TYR A 435 8.08 7.09 2.04
CA TYR A 435 6.78 6.39 2.08
C TYR A 435 6.34 6.05 3.51
N GLY A 436 7.27 5.56 4.35
CA GLY A 436 6.96 4.88 5.61
C GLY A 436 6.12 5.70 6.57
N LEU A 437 6.49 6.96 6.83
CA LEU A 437 5.78 7.81 7.80
C LEU A 437 4.34 8.14 7.35
N PRO A 438 4.08 8.72 6.18
CA PRO A 438 2.71 9.02 5.79
C PRO A 438 1.86 7.75 5.59
N ALA A 439 2.42 6.65 5.10
CA ALA A 439 1.72 5.38 4.99
C ALA A 439 1.31 4.82 6.37
N ALA A 440 2.18 4.94 7.38
CA ALA A 440 1.86 4.58 8.76
C ALA A 440 0.73 5.46 9.33
N ILE A 441 0.70 6.76 9.02
CA ILE A 441 -0.41 7.65 9.41
C ILE A 441 -1.72 7.14 8.79
N GLY A 442 -1.74 6.86 7.50
CA GLY A 442 -2.91 6.29 6.82
C GLY A 442 -3.36 4.96 7.42
N ALA A 443 -2.42 4.07 7.71
CA ALA A 443 -2.68 2.80 8.39
C ALA A 443 -3.26 2.98 9.81
N LYS A 444 -2.77 3.97 10.57
CA LYS A 444 -3.30 4.28 11.90
C LYS A 444 -4.71 4.83 11.87
N LEU A 445 -5.04 5.64 10.88
CA LEU A 445 -6.40 6.13 10.65
C LEU A 445 -7.35 4.98 10.25
N ALA A 446 -6.87 4.03 9.46
CA ALA A 446 -7.59 2.83 9.05
C ALA A 446 -7.82 1.82 10.21
N ALA A 447 -6.89 1.76 11.17
CA ALA A 447 -6.93 0.82 12.29
C ALA A 447 -6.59 1.53 13.62
N PRO A 448 -7.46 2.42 14.13
CA PRO A 448 -7.17 3.31 15.25
C PRO A 448 -6.84 2.57 16.55
N HIS A 449 -7.33 1.34 16.73
CA HIS A 449 -7.12 0.54 17.94
C HIS A 449 -5.88 -0.37 17.88
N ARG A 450 -5.22 -0.45 16.73
CA ARG A 450 -4.02 -1.28 16.56
C ARG A 450 -2.74 -0.44 16.73
N PRO A 451 -1.66 -1.01 17.28
CA PRO A 451 -0.35 -0.36 17.19
C PRO A 451 0.10 -0.31 15.72
N VAL A 452 0.64 0.85 15.32
CA VAL A 452 1.20 1.05 13.97
C VAL A 452 2.61 1.59 14.12
N VAL A 453 3.55 0.91 13.49
CA VAL A 453 4.97 1.28 13.43
C VAL A 453 5.33 1.70 12.01
N CYS A 454 5.95 2.87 11.91
CA CYS A 454 6.73 3.27 10.75
C CYS A 454 8.17 2.80 10.97
N LEU A 455 8.72 1.97 10.10
CA LEU A 455 10.13 1.57 10.11
C LEU A 455 10.84 2.29 8.96
N ILE A 456 11.69 3.26 9.27
CA ILE A 456 12.23 4.20 8.28
C ILE A 456 13.69 4.51 8.54
N GLY A 457 14.48 4.73 7.47
CA GLY A 457 15.85 5.21 7.57
C GLY A 457 15.91 6.73 7.80
N ASP A 458 17.04 7.21 8.34
CA ASP A 458 17.30 8.63 8.54
C ASP A 458 17.22 9.44 7.24
N GLY A 459 17.73 8.89 6.14
CA GLY A 459 17.63 9.49 4.81
C GLY A 459 16.19 9.53 4.29
N GLY A 460 15.44 8.42 4.43
CA GLY A 460 14.04 8.32 4.01
C GLY A 460 13.12 9.26 4.78
N LEU A 461 13.31 9.39 6.10
CA LEU A 461 12.49 10.27 6.94
C LEU A 461 12.58 11.73 6.52
N GLN A 462 13.74 12.20 6.06
CA GLN A 462 13.93 13.58 5.64
C GLN A 462 13.05 13.98 4.44
N PHE A 463 12.62 13.03 3.60
CA PHE A 463 11.71 13.30 2.48
C PHE A 463 10.32 13.73 2.94
N THR A 464 9.84 13.22 4.08
CA THR A 464 8.47 13.45 4.56
C THR A 464 8.41 13.81 6.04
N LEU A 465 9.51 14.31 6.60
CA LEU A 465 9.62 14.74 8.00
C LEU A 465 8.48 15.69 8.45
N PRO A 466 8.00 16.65 7.63
CA PRO A 466 6.88 17.52 8.01
C PRO A 466 5.57 16.78 8.32
N GLU A 467 5.43 15.53 7.86
CA GLU A 467 4.23 14.73 8.14
C GLU A 467 4.11 14.29 9.61
N LEU A 468 5.16 14.48 10.43
CA LEU A 468 5.04 14.39 11.89
C LEU A 468 3.98 15.37 12.42
N ALA A 469 3.92 16.59 11.87
CA ALA A 469 2.87 17.56 12.22
C ALA A 469 1.48 17.09 11.75
N SER A 470 1.40 16.40 10.61
CA SER A 470 0.13 15.80 10.12
C SER A 470 -0.35 14.70 11.05
N ALA A 471 0.56 13.85 11.55
CA ALA A 471 0.23 12.81 12.53
C ALA A 471 -0.32 13.39 13.84
N VAL A 472 0.32 14.46 14.34
CA VAL A 472 -0.14 15.18 15.56
C VAL A 472 -1.52 15.79 15.31
N GLN A 473 -1.69 16.52 14.20
CA GLN A 473 -2.96 17.19 13.87
C GLN A 473 -4.10 16.19 13.66
N ALA A 474 -3.82 15.06 13.03
CA ALA A 474 -4.81 14.00 12.80
C ALA A 474 -5.11 13.17 14.05
N GLY A 475 -4.42 13.36 15.17
CA GLY A 475 -4.54 12.50 16.35
C GLY A 475 -4.20 11.05 16.03
N ALA A 476 -3.18 10.83 15.20
CA ALA A 476 -2.70 9.52 14.79
C ALA A 476 -1.40 9.16 15.54
N PRO A 477 -1.48 8.50 16.72
CA PRO A 477 -0.31 8.14 17.52
C PRO A 477 0.44 6.95 16.89
N VAL A 478 1.21 7.26 15.84
CA VAL A 478 2.11 6.31 15.18
C VAL A 478 3.44 6.23 15.93
N ILE A 479 4.09 5.08 15.90
CA ILE A 479 5.43 4.85 16.44
C ILE A 479 6.41 4.89 15.27
N VAL A 480 7.31 5.86 15.24
CA VAL A 480 8.28 6.03 14.16
C VAL A 480 9.64 5.53 14.64
N VAL A 481 10.04 4.37 14.17
CA VAL A 481 11.36 3.78 14.45
C VAL A 481 12.31 4.21 13.33
N VAL A 482 13.25 5.07 13.67
CA VAL A 482 14.25 5.62 12.75
C VAL A 482 15.53 4.80 12.87
N TRP A 483 15.88 4.09 11.80
CA TRP A 483 17.17 3.45 11.66
C TRP A 483 18.18 4.46 11.09
N ASN A 484 19.05 4.98 11.97
CA ASN A 484 20.00 6.04 11.64
C ASN A 484 21.40 5.46 11.38
N ASN A 485 21.78 5.40 10.10
CA ASN A 485 23.14 5.00 9.66
C ASN A 485 23.92 6.17 9.05
N ALA A 486 23.48 7.41 9.31
CA ALA A 486 24.07 8.67 8.86
C ALA A 486 24.21 8.76 7.34
N GLY A 487 23.15 8.37 6.59
CA GLY A 487 23.13 8.55 5.14
C GLY A 487 22.40 7.46 4.34
N TYR A 488 22.72 7.38 3.06
CA TYR A 488 22.19 6.36 2.15
C TYR A 488 23.08 5.10 2.19
N GLY A 489 23.09 4.39 3.33
CA GLY A 489 24.02 3.31 3.63
C GLY A 489 24.04 2.19 2.61
N GLU A 490 22.86 1.78 2.08
CA GLU A 490 22.78 0.72 1.07
C GLU A 490 23.39 1.14 -0.25
N ILE A 491 23.19 2.38 -0.68
CA ILE A 491 23.80 2.91 -1.92
C ILE A 491 25.31 3.04 -1.75
N ARG A 492 25.78 3.46 -0.55
CA ARG A 492 27.22 3.51 -0.23
C ARG A 492 27.86 2.12 -0.34
N LYS A 493 27.22 1.10 0.25
CA LYS A 493 27.67 -0.31 0.16
C LYS A 493 27.72 -0.78 -1.30
N TYR A 494 26.66 -0.48 -2.06
CA TYR A 494 26.57 -0.87 -3.47
C TYR A 494 27.65 -0.21 -4.32
N MET A 495 27.89 1.10 -4.17
CA MET A 495 28.98 1.81 -4.86
C MET A 495 30.35 1.19 -4.54
N THR A 496 30.62 0.95 -3.24
CA THR A 496 31.88 0.34 -2.79
C THR A 496 32.08 -1.07 -3.36
N ALA A 497 31.04 -1.89 -3.39
CA ALA A 497 31.08 -3.26 -3.93
C ALA A 497 31.34 -3.29 -5.45
N HIS A 498 31.13 -2.17 -6.16
CA HIS A 498 31.38 -2.04 -7.60
C HIS A 498 32.61 -1.15 -7.90
N ASP A 499 33.50 -0.95 -6.92
CA ASP A 499 34.70 -0.12 -7.04
C ASP A 499 34.39 1.34 -7.46
N ILE A 500 33.19 1.84 -7.10
CA ILE A 500 32.79 3.24 -7.32
C ILE A 500 33.02 4.00 -6.02
N THR A 501 33.79 5.09 -6.09
CA THR A 501 33.96 5.99 -4.93
C THR A 501 32.62 6.58 -4.52
N PRO A 502 32.17 6.40 -3.26
CA PRO A 502 30.88 6.93 -2.81
C PRO A 502 30.82 8.46 -2.91
N VAL A 503 29.78 8.98 -3.57
CA VAL A 503 29.51 10.43 -3.72
C VAL A 503 28.03 10.69 -3.54
N GLY A 504 27.65 11.71 -2.76
CA GLY A 504 26.24 12.09 -2.55
C GLY A 504 25.46 11.16 -1.62
N VAL A 505 26.15 10.26 -0.90
CA VAL A 505 25.54 9.25 -0.03
C VAL A 505 25.61 9.59 1.46
N ASP A 506 26.26 10.70 1.80
CA ASP A 506 26.46 11.20 3.17
C ASP A 506 25.72 12.55 3.35
N PRO A 507 24.38 12.60 3.24
CA PRO A 507 23.62 13.80 3.53
C PRO A 507 23.76 14.16 5.01
N TYR A 508 23.67 15.46 5.32
CA TYR A 508 23.62 15.90 6.73
C TYR A 508 22.45 15.24 7.47
N THR A 509 22.74 14.59 8.59
CA THR A 509 21.74 13.95 9.44
C THR A 509 21.39 14.91 10.59
N PRO A 510 20.13 15.39 10.67
CA PRO A 510 19.69 16.28 11.73
C PRO A 510 19.48 15.53 13.06
N ASP A 511 19.38 16.28 14.15
CA ASP A 511 18.93 15.76 15.45
C ASP A 511 17.43 15.45 15.41
N PHE A 512 17.08 14.20 15.15
CA PHE A 512 15.69 13.76 15.03
C PHE A 512 14.92 13.87 16.37
N ILE A 513 15.59 13.80 17.52
CA ILE A 513 14.96 13.94 18.82
C ILE A 513 14.49 15.37 19.04
N THR A 514 15.37 16.36 18.78
CA THR A 514 15.01 17.77 18.83
C THR A 514 13.89 18.11 17.84
N LEU A 515 13.97 17.61 16.61
CA LEU A 515 12.94 17.83 15.59
C LEU A 515 11.59 17.20 16.00
N ALA A 516 11.58 15.98 16.54
CA ALA A 516 10.37 15.33 17.01
C ALA A 516 9.67 16.15 18.10
N HIS A 517 10.41 16.66 19.07
CA HIS A 517 9.87 17.56 20.11
C HIS A 517 9.32 18.86 19.50
N GLY A 518 10.01 19.44 18.50
CA GLY A 518 9.54 20.62 17.78
C GLY A 518 8.23 20.40 17.03
N PHE A 519 7.97 19.19 16.55
CA PHE A 519 6.69 18.80 15.94
C PHE A 519 5.62 18.39 16.97
N GLY A 520 5.91 18.37 18.27
CA GLY A 520 4.97 17.97 19.33
C GLY A 520 4.87 16.47 19.56
N CYS A 521 5.83 15.68 19.03
CA CYS A 521 5.93 14.25 19.25
C CYS A 521 6.68 13.93 20.56
N LEU A 522 6.52 12.71 21.07
CA LEU A 522 7.44 12.13 22.05
C LEU A 522 8.66 11.58 21.31
N ALA A 523 9.81 11.51 22.02
CA ALA A 523 11.03 11.00 21.39
C ALA A 523 11.92 10.25 22.38
N HIS A 524 12.60 9.20 21.89
CA HIS A 524 13.55 8.37 22.61
C HIS A 524 14.72 7.98 21.73
N THR A 525 15.92 7.89 22.29
CA THR A 525 17.06 7.20 21.67
C THR A 525 17.25 5.86 22.39
N VAL A 526 17.43 4.79 21.63
CA VAL A 526 17.61 3.44 22.15
C VAL A 526 18.75 2.74 21.41
N ASP A 527 19.43 1.83 22.09
CA ASP A 527 20.66 1.19 21.61
C ASP A 527 20.68 -0.33 21.83
N ASP A 528 19.62 -0.90 22.40
CA ASP A 528 19.45 -2.33 22.60
C ASP A 528 17.97 -2.76 22.59
N PRO A 529 17.67 -4.07 22.46
CA PRO A 529 16.29 -4.58 22.47
C PRO A 529 15.51 -4.27 23.75
N ALA A 530 16.15 -4.16 24.91
CA ALA A 530 15.47 -3.91 26.18
C ALA A 530 15.02 -2.46 26.28
N SER A 531 15.88 -1.50 25.91
CA SER A 531 15.54 -0.08 25.84
C SER A 531 14.47 0.19 24.76
N LEU A 532 14.56 -0.50 23.61
CA LEU A 532 13.53 -0.45 22.57
C LEU A 532 12.18 -0.95 23.11
N ALA A 533 12.16 -2.11 23.76
CA ALA A 533 10.94 -2.67 24.34
C ALA A 533 10.32 -1.74 25.39
N ALA A 534 11.13 -1.04 26.19
CA ALA A 534 10.65 -0.05 27.16
C ALA A 534 10.02 1.17 26.46
N ALA A 535 10.68 1.73 25.44
CA ALA A 535 10.18 2.85 24.66
C ALA A 535 8.88 2.49 23.92
N LEU A 536 8.79 1.28 23.33
CA LEU A 536 7.58 0.79 22.65
C LEU A 536 6.39 0.69 23.61
N ARG A 537 6.58 0.16 24.84
CA ARG A 537 5.52 0.10 25.86
C ARG A 537 5.00 1.49 26.23
N GLN A 538 5.89 2.48 26.36
CA GLN A 538 5.48 3.87 26.62
C GLN A 538 4.71 4.45 25.42
N ALA A 539 5.18 4.21 24.20
CA ALA A 539 4.54 4.68 22.98
C ALA A 539 3.13 4.08 22.79
N THR A 540 2.88 2.85 23.24
CA THR A 540 1.57 2.18 23.10
C THR A 540 0.44 2.91 23.84
N VAL A 541 0.74 3.54 24.97
CA VAL A 541 -0.24 4.28 25.78
C VAL A 541 -0.25 5.78 25.47
N ALA A 542 0.68 6.24 24.65
CA ALA A 542 0.80 7.63 24.27
C ALA A 542 -0.34 8.04 23.32
N GLN A 543 -0.84 9.26 23.51
CA GLN A 543 -1.85 9.86 22.62
C GLN A 543 -1.21 10.76 21.54
N ARG A 544 0.11 10.69 21.41
CA ARG A 544 0.90 11.45 20.44
C ARG A 544 1.83 10.53 19.66
N PRO A 545 2.23 10.90 18.45
CA PRO A 545 3.28 10.19 17.75
C PRO A 545 4.55 10.13 18.58
N THR A 546 5.25 8.99 18.51
CA THR A 546 6.50 8.77 19.23
C THR A 546 7.61 8.42 18.24
N VAL A 547 8.70 9.19 18.25
CA VAL A 547 9.89 8.92 17.43
C VAL A 547 10.89 8.16 18.30
N ILE A 548 11.38 7.03 17.81
CA ILE A 548 12.39 6.20 18.47
C ILE A 548 13.58 6.11 17.52
N GLU A 549 14.67 6.80 17.86
CA GLU A 549 15.91 6.74 17.09
C GLU A 549 16.78 5.57 17.54
N ILE A 550 17.25 4.79 16.58
CA ILE A 550 18.23 3.72 16.73
C ILE A 550 19.44 4.08 15.88
N ARG A 551 20.58 4.34 16.51
CA ARG A 551 21.84 4.54 15.78
C ARG A 551 22.45 3.18 15.47
N GLU A 552 22.65 2.92 14.19
CA GLU A 552 23.16 1.64 13.69
C GLU A 552 24.45 1.20 14.39
N THR A 553 25.41 2.13 14.54
CA THR A 553 26.71 1.86 15.19
C THR A 553 26.56 1.42 16.65
N ASP A 554 25.68 2.09 17.41
CA ASP A 554 25.48 1.82 18.83
C ASP A 554 24.74 0.49 19.02
N TRP A 555 23.75 0.25 18.16
CA TRP A 555 22.96 -0.98 18.15
C TRP A 555 23.84 -2.22 17.87
N PHE A 556 24.65 -2.17 16.82
CA PHE A 556 25.56 -3.27 16.50
C PHE A 556 26.66 -3.47 17.55
N ALA A 557 27.22 -2.39 18.11
CA ALA A 557 28.23 -2.48 19.16
C ALA A 557 27.70 -3.21 20.41
N LYS A 558 26.45 -2.98 20.81
CA LYS A 558 25.82 -3.67 21.94
C LYS A 558 25.43 -5.11 21.64
N ALA A 559 25.06 -5.41 20.40
CA ALA A 559 24.76 -6.77 19.96
C ALA A 559 26.00 -7.66 19.80
N GLY A 560 27.20 -7.07 19.81
CA GLY A 560 28.46 -7.79 19.55
C GLY A 560 28.60 -8.24 18.09
N ALA A 561 27.97 -7.50 17.16
CA ALA A 561 27.87 -7.83 15.74
C ALA A 561 28.86 -7.01 14.90
#